data_d5f133736ddafb54a37f163398a61346
#
_entry.id   d5f133736ddafb54a37f163398a61346
#
_cell.length_a   1.000
_cell.length_b   1.000
_cell.length_c   1.000
_cell.angle_alpha   90.00
_cell.angle_beta   90.00
_cell.angle_gamma   90.00
#
_symmetry.space_group_name_H-M   'P 1'
#
loop_
_entity.id
_entity.type
_entity.pdbx_description
1 polymer ?
#
loop_
_entity_poly.entity_id
_entity_poly.type
_entity_poly.pdbx_seq_one_letter_code
_entity_poly.pdbx_strand_id
1 'polypeptide(L)'
;MPAEGMKWLDRSDVLSFEEIERLVRVLAGLGVEDVRLTGGEPLARRDFPYLVSMLRGVKGIRDLSVTTNGYLLERDAAALVDAGIDRINVSVDSLARDKFHDITRRDALPQVLRGLEAIASYERVRPIKVNAVAIRDFTEDEVFRFAEMARTTDFQVRFIEFMPLDGDRAWDRSQVLTGDEVRALIHERYPLEPREREPHATARVYAFADGQGEIGFINPVSQPFCADCNRIRLTADGELRTCLFSMNETSLRDPMREGASDGELAEIIRNAVWRKELKHQVNDPGFIAPARSMSAIGG
;
A
#
# COMPACT_ATOMS: atom_id res chain seq x y z
N MET A 1 9.71 -1.36 -12.17
CA MET A 1 10.54 -2.42 -11.51
C MET A 1 11.99 -2.23 -11.92
N PRO A 2 12.98 -2.46 -11.02
CA PRO A 2 14.40 -2.27 -11.35
C PRO A 2 14.86 -3.12 -12.54
N ALA A 3 15.77 -2.58 -13.36
CA ALA A 3 16.28 -3.27 -14.55
C ALA A 3 17.05 -4.55 -14.21
N GLU A 4 17.79 -4.52 -13.12
CA GLU A 4 18.64 -5.61 -12.65
C GLU A 4 17.89 -6.67 -11.81
N GLY A 5 16.56 -6.52 -11.69
CA GLY A 5 15.75 -7.37 -10.84
C GLY A 5 15.82 -6.98 -9.35
N MET A 6 15.14 -7.73 -8.49
CA MET A 6 15.15 -7.50 -7.05
C MET A 6 16.06 -8.50 -6.35
N LYS A 7 16.86 -8.01 -5.40
CA LYS A 7 17.62 -8.88 -4.50
C LYS A 7 16.65 -9.46 -3.48
N TRP A 8 16.47 -10.76 -3.53
CA TRP A 8 15.63 -11.49 -2.57
C TRP A 8 16.37 -11.71 -1.26
N LEU A 9 15.62 -11.66 -0.16
CA LEU A 9 16.13 -12.05 1.16
C LEU A 9 16.29 -13.56 1.22
N ASP A 10 17.26 -14.01 2.00
CA ASP A 10 17.37 -15.43 2.31
C ASP A 10 16.13 -15.89 3.08
N ARG A 11 15.71 -17.13 2.84
CA ARG A 11 14.49 -17.67 3.45
C ARG A 11 14.56 -17.68 4.99
N SER A 12 15.73 -17.84 5.55
CA SER A 12 15.99 -17.77 6.99
C SER A 12 15.80 -16.38 7.58
N ASP A 13 15.94 -15.33 6.77
CA ASP A 13 15.79 -13.95 7.22
C ASP A 13 14.34 -13.49 7.20
N VAL A 14 13.48 -14.17 6.44
CA VAL A 14 12.07 -13.84 6.35
C VAL A 14 11.31 -14.42 7.56
N LEU A 15 10.39 -13.63 8.13
CA LEU A 15 9.50 -14.10 9.20
C LEU A 15 8.63 -15.27 8.74
N SER A 16 8.46 -16.28 9.59
CA SER A 16 7.45 -17.33 9.39
C SER A 16 6.03 -16.77 9.59
N PHE A 17 5.02 -17.54 9.26
CA PHE A 17 3.63 -17.12 9.49
C PHE A 17 3.30 -17.04 10.97
N GLU A 18 3.85 -17.95 11.78
CA GLU A 18 3.72 -17.99 13.23
C GLU A 18 4.40 -16.77 13.88
N GLU A 19 5.58 -16.39 13.38
CA GLU A 19 6.29 -15.19 13.83
C GLU A 19 5.47 -13.91 13.51
N ILE A 20 4.90 -13.84 12.29
CA ILE A 20 4.03 -12.72 11.90
C ILE A 20 2.78 -12.67 12.79
N GLU A 21 2.10 -13.80 12.98
CA GLU A 21 0.91 -13.87 13.84
C GLU A 21 1.22 -13.46 15.28
N ARG A 22 2.35 -13.94 15.84
CA ARG A 22 2.81 -13.56 17.18
C ARG A 22 3.00 -12.05 17.30
N LEU A 23 3.73 -11.43 16.35
CA LEU A 23 3.96 -9.99 16.34
C LEU A 23 2.66 -9.18 16.17
N VAL A 24 1.75 -9.64 15.29
CA VAL A 24 0.44 -8.98 15.13
C VAL A 24 -0.40 -9.10 16.39
N ARG A 25 -0.33 -10.21 17.13
CA ARG A 25 -1.00 -10.36 18.43
C ARG A 25 -0.45 -9.38 19.47
N VAL A 26 0.88 -9.21 19.54
CA VAL A 26 1.50 -8.21 20.41
C VAL A 26 1.06 -6.79 20.03
N LEU A 27 1.06 -6.47 18.72
CA LEU A 27 0.61 -5.17 18.21
C LEU A 27 -0.88 -4.92 18.49
N ALA A 28 -1.74 -5.93 18.36
CA ALA A 28 -3.16 -5.85 18.71
C ALA A 28 -3.35 -5.57 20.20
N GLY A 29 -2.53 -6.19 21.07
CA GLY A 29 -2.49 -5.90 22.51
C GLY A 29 -2.05 -4.46 22.84
N LEU A 30 -1.40 -3.77 21.91
CA LEU A 30 -1.00 -2.36 21.98
C LEU A 30 -2.02 -1.41 21.32
N GLY A 31 -3.14 -1.92 20.80
CA GLY A 31 -4.21 -1.13 20.21
C GLY A 31 -4.16 -1.01 18.68
N VAL A 32 -3.37 -1.82 17.99
CA VAL A 32 -3.45 -1.93 16.52
C VAL A 32 -4.71 -2.72 16.17
N GLU A 33 -5.60 -2.12 15.37
CA GLU A 33 -6.87 -2.71 14.94
C GLU A 33 -6.88 -3.06 13.44
N ASP A 34 -6.07 -2.35 12.64
CA ASP A 34 -6.02 -2.50 11.18
C ASP A 34 -4.70 -3.10 10.74
N VAL A 35 -4.75 -4.17 9.95
CA VAL A 35 -3.58 -4.79 9.34
C VAL A 35 -3.68 -4.75 7.82
N ARG A 36 -2.61 -4.27 7.19
CA ARG A 36 -2.47 -4.35 5.74
C ARG A 36 -1.32 -5.26 5.37
N LEU A 37 -1.64 -6.35 4.73
CA LEU A 37 -0.66 -7.27 4.17
C LEU A 37 -0.19 -6.76 2.81
N THR A 38 1.11 -6.69 2.66
CA THR A 38 1.78 -6.22 1.46
C THR A 38 3.14 -6.93 1.36
N GLY A 39 4.12 -6.36 0.69
CA GLY A 39 5.47 -6.92 0.57
C GLY A 39 6.08 -6.47 -0.72
N GLY A 40 6.86 -7.31 -1.37
CA GLY A 40 7.09 -7.22 -2.80
C GLY A 40 5.77 -7.54 -3.52
N GLU A 41 5.38 -8.82 -3.51
CA GLU A 41 4.06 -9.28 -3.94
C GLU A 41 3.56 -10.35 -2.96
N PRO A 42 2.54 -10.07 -2.13
CA PRO A 42 2.09 -11.00 -1.09
C PRO A 42 1.53 -12.31 -1.67
N LEU A 43 0.82 -12.25 -2.82
CA LEU A 43 0.24 -13.43 -3.45
C LEU A 43 1.28 -14.38 -4.07
N ALA A 44 2.54 -13.94 -4.21
CA ALA A 44 3.63 -14.82 -4.61
C ALA A 44 4.13 -15.71 -3.44
N ARG A 45 3.80 -15.37 -2.20
CA ARG A 45 4.15 -16.17 -1.03
C ARG A 45 3.24 -17.40 -0.97
N ARG A 46 3.87 -18.57 -0.96
CA ARG A 46 3.11 -19.83 -0.86
C ARG A 46 2.21 -19.85 0.37
N ASP A 47 1.01 -20.39 0.21
CA ASP A 47 0.00 -20.53 1.26
C ASP A 47 -0.41 -19.18 1.93
N PHE A 48 -0.31 -18.06 1.20
CA PHE A 48 -0.65 -16.73 1.72
C PHE A 48 -2.08 -16.62 2.28
N PRO A 49 -3.14 -17.22 1.69
CA PRO A 49 -4.47 -17.22 2.30
C PRO A 49 -4.52 -17.86 3.69
N TYR A 50 -3.64 -18.82 3.98
CA TYR A 50 -3.52 -19.39 5.34
C TYR A 50 -3.01 -18.33 6.35
N LEU A 51 -2.00 -17.53 5.99
CA LEU A 51 -1.60 -16.39 6.82
C LEU A 51 -2.77 -15.44 7.07
N VAL A 52 -3.55 -15.10 6.04
CA VAL A 52 -4.75 -14.25 6.19
C VAL A 52 -5.70 -14.83 7.23
N SER A 53 -5.99 -16.14 7.18
CA SER A 53 -6.88 -16.80 8.14
C SER A 53 -6.33 -16.80 9.56
N MET A 54 -5.01 -16.98 9.74
CA MET A 54 -4.35 -16.87 11.05
C MET A 54 -4.55 -15.47 11.64
N LEU A 55 -4.29 -14.43 10.86
CA LEU A 55 -4.42 -13.05 11.31
C LEU A 55 -5.87 -12.63 11.57
N ARG A 56 -6.83 -13.17 10.81
CA ARG A 56 -8.26 -12.98 11.09
C ARG A 56 -8.66 -13.54 12.46
N GLY A 57 -7.98 -14.59 12.93
CA GLY A 57 -8.17 -15.17 14.27
C GLY A 57 -7.59 -14.32 15.42
N VAL A 58 -6.76 -13.33 15.14
CA VAL A 58 -6.15 -12.48 16.18
C VAL A 58 -7.19 -11.54 16.78
N LYS A 59 -7.43 -11.70 18.08
CA LYS A 59 -8.37 -10.84 18.81
C LYS A 59 -7.88 -9.39 18.83
N GLY A 60 -8.74 -8.45 18.44
CA GLY A 60 -8.47 -7.02 18.38
C GLY A 60 -8.27 -6.51 16.95
N ILE A 61 -7.94 -7.37 15.99
CA ILE A 61 -7.88 -6.98 14.57
C ILE A 61 -9.29 -6.90 14.00
N ARG A 62 -9.66 -5.70 13.54
CA ARG A 62 -10.98 -5.37 13.00
C ARG A 62 -10.98 -5.32 11.48
N ASP A 63 -9.91 -4.80 10.89
CA ASP A 63 -9.77 -4.68 9.45
C ASP A 63 -8.51 -5.37 8.96
N LEU A 64 -8.68 -6.25 7.98
CA LEU A 64 -7.59 -6.99 7.34
C LEU A 64 -7.62 -6.75 5.83
N SER A 65 -6.62 -6.05 5.33
CA SER A 65 -6.53 -5.67 3.92
C SER A 65 -5.27 -6.20 3.26
N VAL A 66 -5.34 -6.36 1.94
CA VAL A 66 -4.21 -6.80 1.10
C VAL A 66 -3.90 -5.72 0.06
N THR A 67 -2.61 -5.46 -0.19
CA THR A 67 -2.15 -4.68 -1.35
C THR A 67 -1.36 -5.61 -2.27
N THR A 68 -1.76 -5.70 -3.53
CA THR A 68 -1.20 -6.62 -4.53
C THR A 68 -1.02 -5.93 -5.87
N ASN A 69 -0.12 -6.44 -6.71
CA ASN A 69 -0.03 -6.06 -8.12
C ASN A 69 -1.14 -6.69 -9.00
N GLY A 70 -2.01 -7.50 -8.42
CA GLY A 70 -3.18 -8.09 -9.06
C GLY A 70 -2.91 -9.26 -10.01
N TYR A 71 -1.66 -9.56 -10.33
CA TYR A 71 -1.31 -10.60 -11.32
C TYR A 71 -1.83 -12.01 -10.95
N LEU A 72 -1.79 -12.36 -9.67
CA LEU A 72 -2.25 -13.66 -9.16
C LEU A 72 -3.66 -13.59 -8.57
N LEU A 73 -4.32 -12.44 -8.60
CA LEU A 73 -5.57 -12.21 -7.90
C LEU A 73 -6.72 -13.04 -8.46
N GLU A 74 -6.80 -13.26 -9.79
CA GLU A 74 -7.80 -14.13 -10.41
C GLU A 74 -7.75 -15.55 -9.80
N ARG A 75 -6.55 -16.09 -9.56
CA ARG A 75 -6.35 -17.40 -8.94
C ARG A 75 -6.76 -17.44 -7.46
N ASP A 76 -6.42 -16.39 -6.73
CA ASP A 76 -6.45 -16.41 -5.26
C ASP A 76 -7.66 -15.70 -4.67
N ALA A 77 -8.51 -15.03 -5.46
CA ALA A 77 -9.62 -14.23 -4.99
C ALA A 77 -10.56 -15.00 -4.04
N ALA A 78 -11.02 -16.19 -4.43
CA ALA A 78 -11.89 -17.02 -3.61
C ALA A 78 -11.24 -17.38 -2.27
N ALA A 79 -9.99 -17.85 -2.30
CA ALA A 79 -9.28 -18.27 -1.09
C ALA A 79 -9.00 -17.10 -0.13
N LEU A 80 -8.72 -15.88 -0.66
CA LEU A 80 -8.57 -14.67 0.16
C LEU A 80 -9.87 -14.26 0.82
N VAL A 81 -10.97 -14.33 0.09
CA VAL A 81 -12.32 -14.04 0.61
C VAL A 81 -12.70 -15.03 1.70
N ASP A 82 -12.51 -16.32 1.48
CA ASP A 82 -12.78 -17.38 2.46
C ASP A 82 -11.88 -17.23 3.70
N ALA A 83 -10.62 -16.83 3.52
CA ALA A 83 -9.69 -16.56 4.61
C ALA A 83 -10.05 -15.32 5.44
N GLY A 84 -10.92 -14.43 4.93
CA GLY A 84 -11.52 -13.34 5.70
C GLY A 84 -10.89 -11.98 5.48
N ILE A 85 -10.41 -11.63 4.29
CA ILE A 85 -10.06 -10.24 3.97
C ILE A 85 -11.31 -9.34 3.96
N ASP A 86 -11.14 -8.10 4.37
CA ASP A 86 -12.21 -7.09 4.35
C ASP A 86 -12.09 -6.19 3.12
N ARG A 87 -10.84 -5.83 2.74
CA ARG A 87 -10.56 -4.87 1.66
C ARG A 87 -9.36 -5.29 0.83
N ILE A 88 -9.32 -4.82 -0.40
CA ILE A 88 -8.17 -5.03 -1.28
C ILE A 88 -7.75 -3.75 -1.98
N ASN A 89 -6.44 -3.59 -2.16
CA ASN A 89 -5.86 -2.55 -3.00
C ASN A 89 -5.09 -3.25 -4.13
N VAL A 90 -5.34 -2.86 -5.36
CA VAL A 90 -4.64 -3.35 -6.53
C VAL A 90 -3.85 -2.21 -7.16
N SER A 91 -2.56 -2.42 -7.36
CA SER A 91 -1.68 -1.42 -8.00
C SER A 91 -1.75 -1.57 -9.51
N VAL A 92 -2.20 -0.50 -10.19
CA VAL A 92 -2.33 -0.44 -11.65
C VAL A 92 -1.88 0.95 -12.11
N ASP A 93 -0.64 1.07 -12.57
CA ASP A 93 -0.07 2.37 -12.92
C ASP A 93 -0.44 2.84 -14.33
N SER A 94 -1.01 1.96 -15.16
CA SER A 94 -1.51 2.28 -16.50
C SER A 94 -2.65 1.34 -16.92
N LEU A 95 -3.60 1.84 -17.67
CA LEU A 95 -4.68 1.10 -18.35
C LEU A 95 -4.39 0.89 -19.85
N ALA A 96 -3.24 1.36 -20.34
CA ALA A 96 -2.74 1.10 -21.68
C ALA A 96 -1.71 -0.04 -21.61
N ARG A 97 -1.89 -1.09 -22.43
CA ARG A 97 -1.10 -2.33 -22.35
C ARG A 97 0.39 -2.11 -22.60
N ASP A 98 0.73 -1.26 -23.55
CA ASP A 98 2.09 -0.84 -23.88
C ASP A 98 2.76 -0.09 -22.72
N LYS A 99 2.11 0.93 -22.19
CA LYS A 99 2.58 1.68 -21.02
C LYS A 99 2.70 0.82 -19.77
N PHE A 100 1.71 -0.05 -19.54
CA PHE A 100 1.76 -1.01 -18.43
C PHE A 100 2.97 -1.94 -18.57
N HIS A 101 3.23 -2.45 -19.80
CA HIS A 101 4.43 -3.25 -20.07
C HIS A 101 5.71 -2.45 -19.79
N ASP A 102 5.79 -1.21 -20.25
CA ASP A 102 6.98 -0.37 -20.10
C ASP A 102 7.34 -0.13 -18.63
N ILE A 103 6.35 0.21 -17.78
CA ILE A 103 6.60 0.49 -16.36
C ILE A 103 6.79 -0.77 -15.53
N THR A 104 6.06 -1.86 -15.83
CA THR A 104 6.12 -3.12 -15.07
C THR A 104 7.11 -4.12 -15.64
N ARG A 105 7.52 -3.94 -16.90
CA ARG A 105 8.33 -4.89 -17.71
C ARG A 105 7.65 -6.25 -17.88
N ARG A 106 6.34 -6.27 -17.79
CA ARG A 106 5.51 -7.47 -17.95
C ARG A 106 4.24 -7.15 -18.73
N ASP A 107 3.95 -7.98 -19.72
CA ASP A 107 2.69 -7.92 -20.45
C ASP A 107 1.58 -8.64 -19.67
N ALA A 108 1.15 -8.01 -18.57
CA ALA A 108 0.28 -8.63 -17.57
C ALA A 108 -1.04 -7.88 -17.32
N LEU A 109 -1.28 -6.74 -17.97
CA LEU A 109 -2.50 -5.95 -17.76
C LEU A 109 -3.79 -6.77 -17.89
N PRO A 110 -3.97 -7.63 -18.91
CA PRO A 110 -5.20 -8.42 -19.02
C PRO A 110 -5.42 -9.35 -17.82
N GLN A 111 -4.36 -9.92 -17.24
CA GLN A 111 -4.46 -10.78 -16.04
C GLN A 111 -4.87 -9.96 -14.82
N VAL A 112 -4.31 -8.77 -14.66
CA VAL A 112 -4.63 -7.86 -13.56
C VAL A 112 -6.10 -7.42 -13.61
N LEU A 113 -6.60 -7.08 -14.81
CA LEU A 113 -8.01 -6.70 -14.99
C LEU A 113 -8.96 -7.87 -14.70
N ARG A 114 -8.66 -9.10 -15.14
CA ARG A 114 -9.45 -10.28 -14.74
C ARG A 114 -9.38 -10.52 -13.23
N GLY A 115 -8.25 -10.27 -12.60
CA GLY A 115 -8.13 -10.32 -11.13
C GLY A 115 -9.04 -9.32 -10.42
N LEU A 116 -9.15 -8.10 -10.95
CA LEU A 116 -10.10 -7.09 -10.46
C LEU A 116 -11.56 -7.53 -10.66
N GLU A 117 -11.91 -8.07 -11.82
CA GLU A 117 -13.23 -8.62 -12.10
C GLU A 117 -13.57 -9.79 -11.15
N ALA A 118 -12.63 -10.70 -10.94
CA ALA A 118 -12.81 -11.83 -10.05
C ALA A 118 -13.10 -11.40 -8.61
N ILE A 119 -12.31 -10.47 -8.05
CA ILE A 119 -12.55 -10.00 -6.66
C ILE A 119 -13.80 -9.12 -6.57
N ALA A 120 -14.19 -8.43 -7.63
CA ALA A 120 -15.38 -7.61 -7.68
C ALA A 120 -16.70 -8.42 -7.55
N SER A 121 -16.65 -9.70 -7.88
CA SER A 121 -17.82 -10.60 -7.71
C SER A 121 -18.19 -10.87 -6.24
N TYR A 122 -17.31 -10.52 -5.29
CA TYR A 122 -17.53 -10.72 -3.85
C TYR A 122 -17.93 -9.42 -3.16
N GLU A 123 -19.20 -9.23 -2.89
CA GLU A 123 -19.76 -8.01 -2.27
C GLU A 123 -19.16 -7.68 -0.89
N ARG A 124 -18.75 -8.70 -0.14
CA ARG A 124 -18.18 -8.51 1.21
C ARG A 124 -16.81 -7.83 1.20
N VAL A 125 -16.07 -7.83 0.08
CA VAL A 125 -14.76 -7.21 -0.02
C VAL A 125 -14.90 -5.81 -0.61
N ARG A 126 -15.18 -4.84 0.23
CA ARG A 126 -15.38 -3.43 -0.16
C ARG A 126 -14.68 -2.49 0.83
N PRO A 127 -14.19 -1.34 0.35
CA PRO A 127 -14.04 -0.97 -1.05
C PRO A 127 -12.89 -1.71 -1.73
N ILE A 128 -13.02 -1.97 -3.05
CA ILE A 128 -11.90 -2.36 -3.91
C ILE A 128 -11.22 -1.09 -4.38
N LYS A 129 -9.92 -0.98 -4.10
CA LYS A 129 -9.16 0.23 -4.41
C LYS A 129 -8.15 -0.06 -5.51
N VAL A 130 -8.14 0.78 -6.54
CA VAL A 130 -7.16 0.76 -7.62
C VAL A 130 -6.22 1.93 -7.40
N ASN A 131 -4.95 1.65 -7.14
CA ASN A 131 -3.93 2.65 -6.90
C ASN A 131 -3.07 2.84 -8.15
N ALA A 132 -2.90 4.07 -8.60
CA ALA A 132 -2.01 4.47 -9.67
C ALA A 132 -1.02 5.53 -9.19
N VAL A 133 0.26 5.35 -9.47
CA VAL A 133 1.27 6.37 -9.18
C VAL A 133 1.19 7.45 -10.26
N ALA A 134 0.99 8.70 -9.84
CA ALA A 134 0.93 9.86 -10.71
C ALA A 134 2.34 10.35 -11.05
N ILE A 135 2.77 10.09 -12.27
CA ILE A 135 4.09 10.45 -12.81
C ILE A 135 3.89 11.42 -13.97
N ARG A 136 4.57 12.56 -13.92
CA ARG A 136 4.52 13.59 -14.96
C ARG A 136 5.03 13.04 -16.29
N ASP A 137 4.42 13.49 -17.38
CA ASP A 137 4.68 13.05 -18.76
C ASP A 137 4.36 11.55 -19.01
N PHE A 138 3.79 10.87 -18.02
CA PHE A 138 3.39 9.47 -18.12
C PHE A 138 1.88 9.27 -17.84
N THR A 139 1.34 9.87 -16.78
CA THR A 139 0.00 9.58 -16.30
C THR A 139 -1.08 10.49 -16.92
N GLU A 140 -0.73 11.71 -17.36
CA GLU A 140 -1.68 12.76 -17.75
C GLU A 140 -2.67 12.32 -18.85
N ASP A 141 -2.21 11.60 -19.85
CA ASP A 141 -3.04 11.13 -20.96
C ASP A 141 -4.01 9.98 -20.58
N GLU A 142 -3.78 9.35 -19.43
CA GLU A 142 -4.64 8.29 -18.92
C GLU A 142 -5.56 8.71 -17.76
N VAL A 143 -5.42 9.91 -17.25
CA VAL A 143 -6.22 10.43 -16.12
C VAL A 143 -7.72 10.25 -16.35
N PHE A 144 -8.20 10.52 -17.56
CA PHE A 144 -9.63 10.37 -17.89
C PHE A 144 -10.06 8.90 -17.99
N ARG A 145 -9.17 7.98 -18.40
CA ARG A 145 -9.48 6.54 -18.42
C ARG A 145 -9.64 5.99 -17.00
N PHE A 146 -8.79 6.42 -16.07
CA PHE A 146 -8.93 6.10 -14.65
C PHE A 146 -10.17 6.74 -14.02
N ALA A 147 -10.50 7.98 -14.39
CA ALA A 147 -11.74 8.63 -13.97
C ALA A 147 -12.98 7.87 -14.49
N GLU A 148 -12.98 7.44 -15.74
CA GLU A 148 -14.06 6.60 -16.30
C GLU A 148 -14.16 5.25 -15.56
N MET A 149 -13.05 4.59 -15.26
CA MET A 149 -13.07 3.38 -14.43
C MET A 149 -13.77 3.63 -13.10
N ALA A 150 -13.42 4.71 -12.38
CA ALA A 150 -14.05 5.07 -11.12
C ALA A 150 -15.55 5.38 -11.24
N ARG A 151 -15.99 5.89 -12.39
CA ARG A 151 -17.40 6.25 -12.67
C ARG A 151 -18.26 5.07 -13.11
N THR A 152 -17.65 4.10 -13.78
CA THR A 152 -18.39 2.98 -14.42
C THR A 152 -18.28 1.66 -13.66
N THR A 153 -17.49 1.63 -12.57
CA THR A 153 -17.32 0.46 -11.72
C THR A 153 -17.43 0.86 -10.23
N ASP A 154 -17.51 -0.14 -9.35
CA ASP A 154 -17.44 0.06 -7.89
C ASP A 154 -16.01 0.22 -7.36
N PHE A 155 -15.04 0.50 -8.25
CA PHE A 155 -13.65 0.67 -7.84
C PHE A 155 -13.38 2.10 -7.38
N GLN A 156 -12.76 2.24 -6.24
CA GLN A 156 -12.22 3.51 -5.78
C GLN A 156 -10.82 3.71 -6.34
N VAL A 157 -10.71 4.43 -7.45
CA VAL A 157 -9.40 4.80 -8.03
C VAL A 157 -8.71 5.83 -7.14
N ARG A 158 -7.41 5.66 -6.94
CA ARG A 158 -6.57 6.56 -6.14
C ARG A 158 -5.28 6.89 -6.87
N PHE A 159 -5.05 8.15 -7.09
CA PHE A 159 -3.76 8.65 -7.55
C PHE A 159 -2.83 8.91 -6.37
N ILE A 160 -1.60 8.41 -6.45
CA ILE A 160 -0.57 8.56 -5.43
C ILE A 160 0.59 9.34 -6.05
N GLU A 161 1.00 10.44 -5.45
CA GLU A 161 2.19 11.17 -5.90
C GLU A 161 3.42 10.27 -5.88
N PHE A 162 4.25 10.39 -6.93
CA PHE A 162 5.50 9.65 -7.04
C PHE A 162 6.45 10.02 -5.89
N MET A 163 6.92 9.02 -5.16
CA MET A 163 7.75 9.17 -3.96
C MET A 163 9.19 8.69 -4.19
N PRO A 164 10.19 9.25 -3.48
CA PRO A 164 11.61 8.86 -3.57
C PRO A 164 11.89 7.50 -2.91
N LEU A 165 11.21 6.45 -3.36
CA LEU A 165 11.29 5.07 -2.86
C LEU A 165 11.40 4.06 -4.00
N ASP A 166 11.68 4.54 -5.19
CA ASP A 166 11.89 3.74 -6.38
C ASP A 166 13.19 2.92 -6.29
N GLY A 167 13.17 1.72 -6.86
CA GLY A 167 14.29 0.79 -6.78
C GLY A 167 15.52 1.25 -7.57
N ASP A 168 15.31 2.04 -8.63
CA ASP A 168 16.37 2.54 -9.50
C ASP A 168 16.99 3.87 -8.99
N ARG A 169 16.44 4.45 -7.90
CA ARG A 169 16.83 5.75 -7.35
C ARG A 169 16.82 6.87 -8.40
N ALA A 170 15.90 6.79 -9.33
CA ALA A 170 15.74 7.74 -10.44
C ALA A 170 14.74 8.86 -10.12
N TRP A 171 14.16 8.86 -8.90
CA TRP A 171 13.19 9.87 -8.51
C TRP A 171 13.75 11.28 -8.60
N ASP A 172 13.01 12.13 -9.28
CA ASP A 172 13.23 13.58 -9.31
C ASP A 172 11.91 14.30 -9.02
N ARG A 173 11.99 15.42 -8.30
CA ARG A 173 10.80 16.17 -7.92
C ARG A 173 10.00 16.69 -9.13
N SER A 174 10.66 16.97 -10.24
CA SER A 174 10.00 17.40 -11.47
C SER A 174 9.09 16.35 -12.09
N GLN A 175 9.30 15.07 -11.75
CA GLN A 175 8.47 13.96 -12.20
C GLN A 175 7.18 13.79 -11.36
N VAL A 176 7.03 14.54 -10.27
CA VAL A 176 5.83 14.47 -9.44
C VAL A 176 4.69 15.19 -10.13
N LEU A 177 3.69 14.44 -10.55
CA LEU A 177 2.39 14.98 -10.94
C LEU A 177 1.53 15.04 -9.66
N THR A 178 1.25 16.24 -9.18
CA THR A 178 0.56 16.41 -7.89
C THR A 178 -0.91 15.99 -7.96
N GLY A 179 -1.44 15.54 -6.84
CA GLY A 179 -2.86 15.18 -6.78
C GLY A 179 -3.79 16.35 -7.07
N ASP A 180 -3.39 17.58 -6.77
CA ASP A 180 -4.18 18.78 -7.13
C ASP A 180 -4.18 19.04 -8.65
N GLU A 181 -3.07 18.80 -9.35
CA GLU A 181 -3.03 18.88 -10.82
C GLU A 181 -3.92 17.79 -11.45
N VAL A 182 -3.81 16.55 -11.00
CA VAL A 182 -4.67 15.45 -11.49
C VAL A 182 -6.14 15.76 -11.22
N ARG A 183 -6.46 16.24 -10.00
CA ARG A 183 -7.81 16.64 -9.63
C ARG A 183 -8.36 17.76 -10.51
N ALA A 184 -7.56 18.77 -10.81
CA ALA A 184 -7.95 19.87 -11.68
C ALA A 184 -8.28 19.37 -13.09
N LEU A 185 -7.43 18.53 -13.69
CA LEU A 185 -7.68 17.91 -15.00
C LEU A 185 -9.01 17.14 -15.01
N ILE A 186 -9.27 16.32 -13.98
CA ILE A 186 -10.52 15.56 -13.90
C ILE A 186 -11.72 16.51 -13.75
N HIS A 187 -11.60 17.53 -12.88
CA HIS A 187 -12.68 18.46 -12.57
C HIS A 187 -13.14 19.28 -13.78
N GLU A 188 -12.26 19.58 -14.73
CA GLU A 188 -12.62 20.26 -15.98
C GLU A 188 -13.66 19.50 -16.81
N ARG A 189 -13.58 18.16 -16.80
CA ARG A 189 -14.50 17.30 -17.56
C ARG A 189 -15.59 16.68 -16.69
N TYR A 190 -15.23 16.28 -15.48
CA TYR A 190 -16.11 15.64 -14.51
C TYR A 190 -16.02 16.41 -13.19
N PRO A 191 -16.97 17.33 -12.90
CA PRO A 191 -16.96 18.10 -11.65
C PRO A 191 -16.89 17.21 -10.43
N LEU A 192 -15.98 17.56 -9.51
CA LEU A 192 -15.68 16.81 -8.30
C LEU A 192 -16.09 17.61 -7.06
N GLU A 193 -16.72 16.93 -6.11
CA GLU A 193 -17.12 17.47 -4.80
C GLU A 193 -16.34 16.77 -3.70
N PRO A 194 -15.74 17.51 -2.74
CA PRO A 194 -14.98 16.90 -1.65
C PRO A 194 -15.88 16.07 -0.74
N ARG A 195 -15.38 14.92 -0.31
CA ARG A 195 -15.97 14.13 0.77
C ARG A 195 -15.34 14.50 2.11
N GLU A 196 -16.08 14.30 3.18
CA GLU A 196 -15.52 14.37 4.53
C GLU A 196 -14.35 13.40 4.66
N ARG A 197 -13.25 13.90 5.24
CA ARG A 197 -12.05 13.08 5.42
C ARG A 197 -12.17 12.24 6.68
N GLU A 198 -12.13 10.93 6.51
CA GLU A 198 -12.00 10.02 7.64
C GLU A 198 -10.72 10.30 8.45
N PRO A 199 -10.75 10.20 9.78
CA PRO A 199 -9.57 10.32 10.62
C PRO A 199 -8.45 9.40 10.12
N HIS A 200 -7.22 9.89 10.11
CA HIS A 200 -6.02 9.14 9.69
C HIS A 200 -6.02 8.64 8.23
N ALA A 201 -7.03 8.98 7.43
CA ALA A 201 -7.06 8.60 6.02
C ALA A 201 -5.89 9.21 5.24
N THR A 202 -5.27 8.41 4.37
CA THR A 202 -4.19 8.88 3.49
C THR A 202 -4.70 9.64 2.29
N ALA A 203 -5.85 9.21 1.76
CA ALA A 203 -6.46 9.79 0.57
C ALA A 203 -7.44 10.92 0.96
N ARG A 204 -7.44 11.99 0.17
CA ARG A 204 -8.56 12.90 0.07
C ARG A 204 -9.48 12.37 -1.02
N VAL A 205 -10.71 12.09 -0.67
CA VAL A 205 -11.72 11.51 -1.57
C VAL A 205 -12.66 12.57 -2.07
N TYR A 206 -13.01 12.48 -3.34
CA TYR A 206 -13.98 13.33 -4.01
C TYR A 206 -15.02 12.46 -4.71
N ALA A 207 -16.29 12.84 -4.61
CA ALA A 207 -17.34 12.26 -5.43
C ALA A 207 -17.44 13.00 -6.75
N PHE A 208 -17.86 12.30 -7.79
CA PHE A 208 -18.33 12.97 -9.01
C PHE A 208 -19.67 13.64 -8.74
N ALA A 209 -19.84 14.90 -9.16
CA ALA A 209 -21.04 15.70 -8.87
C ALA A 209 -22.34 15.10 -9.40
N ASP A 210 -22.24 14.22 -10.40
CA ASP A 210 -23.37 13.46 -10.96
C ASP A 210 -23.68 12.15 -10.20
N GLY A 211 -22.98 11.89 -9.11
CA GLY A 211 -23.19 10.71 -8.27
C GLY A 211 -22.54 9.41 -8.79
N GLN A 212 -21.75 9.47 -9.86
CA GLN A 212 -21.13 8.29 -10.49
C GLN A 212 -19.76 7.94 -9.87
N GLY A 213 -19.74 7.44 -8.64
CA GLY A 213 -18.53 6.93 -8.00
C GLY A 213 -17.67 7.99 -7.31
N GLU A 214 -16.46 7.58 -6.91
CA GLU A 214 -15.54 8.39 -6.13
C GLU A 214 -14.09 8.20 -6.61
N ILE A 215 -13.28 9.24 -6.42
CA ILE A 215 -11.85 9.22 -6.75
C ILE A 215 -11.03 9.79 -5.60
N GLY A 216 -9.85 9.26 -5.35
CA GLY A 216 -9.00 9.64 -4.24
C GLY A 216 -7.64 10.18 -4.67
N PHE A 217 -7.05 11.05 -3.85
CA PHE A 217 -5.72 11.61 -4.07
C PHE A 217 -4.89 11.46 -2.81
N ILE A 218 -3.70 10.89 -2.93
CA ILE A 218 -2.74 10.67 -1.85
C ILE A 218 -1.51 11.52 -2.16
N ASN A 219 -1.35 12.61 -1.43
CA ASN A 219 -0.40 13.69 -1.70
C ASN A 219 0.73 13.74 -0.64
N PRO A 220 1.61 12.70 -0.55
CA PRO A 220 2.64 12.68 0.48
C PRO A 220 3.76 13.69 0.24
N VAL A 221 3.95 14.14 -1.00
CA VAL A 221 5.03 15.06 -1.38
C VAL A 221 4.55 16.52 -1.35
N SER A 222 3.42 16.83 -2.01
CA SER A 222 2.93 18.21 -2.11
C SER A 222 2.15 18.65 -0.86
N GLN A 223 1.39 17.75 -0.23
CA GLN A 223 0.54 18.02 0.94
C GLN A 223 0.69 16.92 2.00
N PRO A 224 1.84 16.84 2.69
CA PRO A 224 2.09 15.81 3.69
C PRO A 224 1.02 15.77 4.78
N PHE A 225 0.61 14.56 5.15
CA PHE A 225 -0.41 14.29 6.18
C PHE A 225 0.19 13.63 7.43
N CYS A 226 1.44 14.00 7.77
CA CYS A 226 2.20 13.40 8.87
C CYS A 226 1.58 13.61 10.24
N ALA A 227 0.94 14.76 10.48
CA ALA A 227 0.30 15.09 11.76
C ALA A 227 -0.79 14.07 12.16
N ASP A 228 -1.49 13.50 11.19
CA ASP A 228 -2.53 12.48 11.39
C ASP A 228 -2.04 11.04 11.18
N CYS A 229 -0.74 10.82 11.07
CA CYS A 229 -0.21 9.50 10.68
C CYS A 229 -0.14 8.56 11.88
N ASN A 230 -1.04 7.57 11.92
CA ASN A 230 -1.09 6.50 12.92
C ASN A 230 -0.48 5.17 12.42
N ARG A 231 0.30 5.17 11.33
CA ARG A 231 0.82 3.94 10.71
C ARG A 231 2.21 3.62 11.20
N ILE A 232 2.46 2.31 11.36
CA ILE A 232 3.77 1.68 11.50
C ILE A 232 3.89 0.60 10.45
N ARG A 233 5.07 0.09 10.21
CA ARG A 233 5.37 -0.95 9.23
C ARG A 233 6.23 -2.02 9.86
N LEU A 234 5.93 -3.28 9.55
CA LEU A 234 6.77 -4.42 9.84
C LEU A 234 7.24 -4.99 8.50
N THR A 235 8.53 -5.04 8.29
CA THR A 235 9.12 -5.59 7.07
C THR A 235 9.10 -7.12 7.09
N ALA A 236 9.28 -7.75 5.92
CA ALA A 236 9.30 -9.21 5.81
C ALA A 236 10.43 -9.86 6.62
N ASP A 237 11.50 -9.15 6.89
CA ASP A 237 12.64 -9.56 7.72
C ASP A 237 12.53 -9.10 9.19
N GLY A 238 11.36 -8.60 9.61
CA GLY A 238 11.03 -8.34 11.00
C GLY A 238 11.54 -7.02 11.56
N GLU A 239 11.84 -6.04 10.69
CA GLU A 239 12.20 -4.69 11.11
C GLU A 239 10.95 -3.81 11.27
N LEU A 240 10.80 -3.18 12.42
CA LEU A 240 9.75 -2.19 12.68
C LEU A 240 10.21 -0.81 12.22
N ARG A 241 9.37 -0.16 11.41
CA ARG A 241 9.55 1.21 10.91
C ARG A 241 8.36 2.07 11.33
N THR A 242 8.64 3.22 11.88
CA THR A 242 7.62 4.18 12.33
C THR A 242 7.15 5.12 11.23
N CYS A 243 7.97 5.32 10.20
CA CYS A 243 7.65 6.12 9.02
C CYS A 243 8.11 5.41 7.74
N LEU A 244 7.41 5.65 6.63
CA LEU A 244 7.79 5.16 5.32
C LEU A 244 9.21 5.63 4.91
N PHE A 245 9.54 6.87 5.28
CA PHE A 245 10.82 7.52 4.97
C PHE A 245 11.83 7.44 6.12
N SER A 246 11.54 6.68 7.18
CA SER A 246 12.47 6.54 8.29
C SER A 246 13.80 5.94 7.84
N MET A 247 14.89 6.49 8.36
CA MET A 247 16.24 5.93 8.20
C MET A 247 16.54 4.89 9.29
N ASN A 248 15.71 4.84 10.35
CA ASN A 248 15.87 3.95 11.48
C ASN A 248 14.92 2.76 11.38
N GLU A 249 15.44 1.60 11.73
CA GLU A 249 14.72 0.34 11.87
C GLU A 249 14.94 -0.22 13.25
N THR A 250 13.98 -0.96 13.76
CA THR A 250 14.08 -1.63 15.07
C THR A 250 13.77 -3.10 14.87
N SER A 251 14.76 -3.99 15.06
CA SER A 251 14.55 -5.43 14.92
C SER A 251 13.57 -5.94 15.96
N LEU A 252 12.54 -6.63 15.52
CA LEU A 252 11.65 -7.45 16.34
C LEU A 252 11.94 -8.93 16.15
N ARG A 253 12.51 -9.31 15.00
CA ARG A 253 12.86 -10.69 14.68
C ARG A 253 13.93 -11.23 15.63
N ASP A 254 15.02 -10.52 15.77
CA ASP A 254 16.18 -11.04 16.50
C ASP A 254 15.87 -11.25 17.99
N PRO A 255 15.32 -10.27 18.73
CA PRO A 255 14.89 -10.51 20.11
C PRO A 255 13.85 -11.64 20.23
N MET A 256 12.90 -11.72 19.28
CA MET A 256 11.89 -12.77 19.29
C MET A 256 12.50 -14.17 19.14
N ARG A 257 13.48 -14.33 18.25
CA ARG A 257 14.20 -15.60 18.01
C ARG A 257 15.16 -15.93 19.14
N GLU A 258 15.66 -14.94 19.85
CA GLU A 258 16.47 -15.08 21.07
C GLU A 258 15.63 -15.42 22.31
N GLY A 259 14.31 -15.49 22.18
CA GLY A 259 13.41 -15.94 23.23
C GLY A 259 12.72 -14.82 24.01
N ALA A 260 12.75 -13.58 23.53
CA ALA A 260 12.02 -12.50 24.17
C ALA A 260 10.52 -12.83 24.33
N SER A 261 9.98 -12.49 25.50
CA SER A 261 8.56 -12.60 25.81
C SER A 261 7.73 -11.57 25.04
N ASP A 262 6.42 -11.78 24.95
CA ASP A 262 5.50 -10.82 24.31
C ASP A 262 5.51 -9.47 25.05
N GLY A 263 5.75 -9.45 26.36
CA GLY A 263 5.92 -8.23 27.15
C GLY A 263 7.16 -7.42 26.75
N GLU A 264 8.31 -8.10 26.58
CA GLU A 264 9.55 -7.45 26.13
C GLU A 264 9.43 -6.93 24.70
N LEU A 265 8.81 -7.70 23.79
CA LEU A 265 8.51 -7.23 22.43
C LEU A 265 7.59 -5.99 22.45
N ALA A 266 6.57 -5.97 23.31
CA ALA A 266 5.70 -4.82 23.47
C ALA A 266 6.46 -3.57 23.95
N GLU A 267 7.42 -3.70 24.84
CA GLU A 267 8.27 -2.59 25.28
C GLU A 267 9.19 -2.07 24.16
N ILE A 268 9.79 -2.98 23.36
CA ILE A 268 10.57 -2.59 22.18
C ILE A 268 9.71 -1.77 21.22
N ILE A 269 8.49 -2.25 20.91
CA ILE A 269 7.54 -1.57 20.03
C ILE A 269 7.14 -0.20 20.58
N ARG A 270 6.77 -0.08 21.86
CA ARG A 270 6.42 1.21 22.49
C ARG A 270 7.56 2.20 22.39
N ASN A 271 8.79 1.76 22.69
CA ASN A 271 9.98 2.61 22.61
C ASN A 271 10.27 3.07 21.17
N ALA A 272 10.06 2.22 20.17
CA ALA A 272 10.21 2.59 18.78
C ALA A 272 9.13 3.60 18.35
N VAL A 273 7.87 3.36 18.71
CA VAL A 273 6.74 4.26 18.40
C VAL A 273 6.88 5.61 19.11
N TRP A 274 7.39 5.64 20.33
CA TRP A 274 7.66 6.89 21.06
C TRP A 274 8.66 7.80 20.36
N ARG A 275 9.56 7.22 19.56
CA ARG A 275 10.56 7.96 18.76
C ARG A 275 10.09 8.26 17.33
N LYS A 276 8.80 8.02 17.04
CA LYS A 276 8.25 8.27 15.70
C LYS A 276 8.48 9.73 15.29
N GLU A 277 8.93 9.89 14.06
CA GLU A 277 9.17 11.20 13.44
C GLU A 277 7.87 12.01 13.36
N LEU A 278 7.92 13.29 13.72
CA LEU A 278 6.78 14.20 13.63
C LEU A 278 6.34 14.43 12.18
N LYS A 279 7.30 14.43 11.26
CA LYS A 279 7.08 14.52 9.81
C LYS A 279 8.20 13.83 9.06
N HIS A 280 7.94 13.43 7.82
CA HIS A 280 9.02 13.03 6.91
C HIS A 280 9.75 14.27 6.38
N GLN A 281 10.98 14.08 5.87
CA GLN A 281 11.88 15.14 5.45
C GLN A 281 11.99 15.26 3.92
N VAL A 282 11.09 14.66 3.13
CA VAL A 282 11.17 14.63 1.65
C VAL A 282 11.28 16.02 1.03
N ASN A 283 10.69 17.02 1.69
CA ASN A 283 10.71 18.41 1.23
C ASN A 283 11.82 19.27 1.86
N ASP A 284 12.62 18.71 2.76
CA ASP A 284 13.66 19.44 3.46
C ASP A 284 14.96 19.42 2.63
N PRO A 285 15.76 20.51 2.62
CA PRO A 285 17.06 20.50 1.96
C PRO A 285 17.96 19.38 2.52
N GLY A 286 18.64 18.66 1.63
CA GLY A 286 19.52 17.56 2.03
C GLY A 286 18.80 16.26 2.37
N PHE A 287 17.52 16.09 2.00
CA PHE A 287 16.82 14.82 2.15
C PHE A 287 17.60 13.67 1.49
N ILE A 288 17.75 12.59 2.24
CA ILE A 288 18.34 11.34 1.76
C ILE A 288 17.22 10.29 1.75
N ALA A 289 17.00 9.67 0.58
CA ALA A 289 16.03 8.59 0.45
C ALA A 289 16.49 7.35 1.26
N PRO A 290 15.56 6.61 1.87
CA PRO A 290 15.88 5.36 2.56
C PRO A 290 16.61 4.38 1.63
N ALA A 291 17.46 3.54 2.22
CA ALA A 291 18.21 2.53 1.47
C ALA A 291 17.28 1.46 0.87
N ARG A 292 16.17 1.17 1.55
CA ARG A 292 15.17 0.20 1.08
C ARG A 292 14.18 0.85 0.12
N SER A 293 13.91 0.17 -0.99
CA SER A 293 12.84 0.56 -1.91
C SER A 293 11.46 0.24 -1.33
N MET A 294 10.40 0.78 -1.96
CA MET A 294 9.01 0.53 -1.55
C MET A 294 8.69 -0.97 -1.42
N SER A 295 9.15 -1.80 -2.34
CA SER A 295 8.94 -3.26 -2.33
C SER A 295 9.58 -3.97 -1.14
N ALA A 296 10.61 -3.39 -0.52
CA ALA A 296 11.28 -3.96 0.66
C ALA A 296 10.72 -3.42 1.99
N ILE A 297 9.91 -2.35 1.93
CA ILE A 297 9.31 -1.71 3.11
C ILE A 297 7.83 -2.09 3.27
N GLY A 298 7.23 -2.63 2.23
CA GLY A 298 5.82 -2.90 2.15
C GLY A 298 5.03 -1.71 1.58
N GLY A 299 4.87 -1.68 0.28
CA GLY A 299 4.17 -0.65 -0.50
C GLY A 299 2.73 -0.95 -0.78
#